data_aefc28f142833ddbf2ed074a01ed856a
#
_entry.id   aefc28f142833ddbf2ed074a01ed856a
#
_cell.length_a   1.000
_cell.length_b   1.000
_cell.length_c   1.000
_cell.angle_alpha   90.00
_cell.angle_beta   90.00
_cell.angle_gamma   90.00
#
_symmetry.space_group_name_H-M   'P 1'
#
loop_
_entity.id
_entity.type
_entity.pdbx_description
1 polymer ?
#
loop_
_entity_poly.entity_id
_entity_poly.type
_entity_poly.pdbx_seq_one_letter_code
_entity_poly.pdbx_strand_id
1 'polypeptide(L)'
;MLLARMVKSRLCIVTHTFLPHVGGIEKVVNEQSKRLLYENYAPRVVTNRIQTPKHYQVDGVPVDCYESLNTGFRLGIPYSIPTIPSLSTFTKAIKYAQIVHAHGHPYLTSLLAGKLAKFYGKPFVLTQHNTFIDYNNFFNQVELVNDLAVGKQNLNTADKIITISNATKDYVLRLGANPNKIRVIYNGVDLVRFRPQPEQKLALRQKLGLPKDAVVVLTVRRLVYKNGVDTLLDCASIAVRANPKIVFLVAGKGPDLESVRQQAKQRKISANFRLAGFVSDGDLAGYYNLADLFVLPSKSGEGLPLVALEAMACGLPVIATNVGGIGEVPVAEFGKLVPPNQPEQLAEAILEFAQSDYSSQKSELRARVEERFSWETNVKQLQEIYEELI
;
A
#
# COMPACT_ATOMS: atom_id res chain seq x y z
N MET A 1 -13.40 -44.20 3.95
CA MET A 1 -12.35 -43.62 3.11
C MET A 1 -11.73 -42.46 3.88
N LEU A 2 -10.56 -42.66 4.49
CA LEU A 2 -9.82 -41.61 5.19
C LEU A 2 -9.39 -40.58 4.16
N LEU A 3 -9.95 -39.36 4.25
CA LEU A 3 -9.38 -38.19 3.60
C LEU A 3 -7.95 -38.04 4.13
N ALA A 4 -6.96 -38.42 3.34
CA ALA A 4 -5.58 -38.10 3.59
C ALA A 4 -5.54 -36.58 3.84
N ARG A 5 -5.16 -36.16 5.07
CA ARG A 5 -4.86 -34.75 5.35
C ARG A 5 -3.75 -34.36 4.40
N MET A 6 -4.09 -33.68 3.32
CA MET A 6 -3.08 -33.09 2.42
C MET A 6 -2.15 -32.26 3.27
N VAL A 7 -0.86 -32.60 3.25
CA VAL A 7 0.16 -31.86 4.01
C VAL A 7 0.26 -30.49 3.36
N LYS A 8 -0.17 -29.46 4.10
CA LYS A 8 -0.10 -28.07 3.61
C LYS A 8 1.35 -27.66 3.35
N SER A 9 1.60 -27.04 2.22
CA SER A 9 2.90 -26.46 1.89
C SER A 9 3.27 -25.34 2.85
N ARG A 10 4.40 -25.48 3.54
CA ARG A 10 4.85 -24.55 4.58
C ARG A 10 5.58 -23.36 3.98
N LEU A 11 5.10 -22.15 4.29
CA LEU A 11 5.65 -20.89 3.82
C LEU A 11 6.27 -20.10 4.97
N CYS A 12 7.47 -19.56 4.77
CA CYS A 12 8.06 -18.52 5.61
C CYS A 12 7.93 -17.19 4.88
N ILE A 13 7.04 -16.32 5.35
CA ILE A 13 6.82 -15.00 4.77
C ILE A 13 7.58 -13.98 5.62
N VAL A 14 8.52 -13.25 5.02
CA VAL A 14 9.38 -12.31 5.72
C VAL A 14 9.01 -10.88 5.31
N THR A 15 8.71 -10.05 6.29
CA THR A 15 8.42 -8.64 6.07
C THR A 15 9.14 -7.77 7.11
N HIS A 16 9.48 -6.55 6.70
CA HIS A 16 10.17 -5.60 7.56
C HIS A 16 9.34 -5.18 8.77
N THR A 17 8.07 -4.87 8.56
CA THR A 17 7.06 -4.58 9.58
C THR A 17 5.79 -5.38 9.30
N PHE A 18 4.97 -5.60 10.34
CA PHE A 18 3.69 -6.28 10.22
C PHE A 18 2.68 -5.74 11.23
N LEU A 19 1.42 -6.16 11.11
CA LEU A 19 0.36 -5.75 12.02
C LEU A 19 0.75 -6.00 13.51
N PRO A 20 0.41 -5.08 14.42
CA PRO A 20 -0.51 -3.95 14.32
C PRO A 20 0.05 -2.68 13.68
N HIS A 21 1.29 -2.66 13.20
CA HIS A 21 1.79 -1.55 12.39
C HIS A 21 1.09 -1.57 11.02
N VAL A 22 0.41 -0.47 10.66
CA VAL A 22 -0.43 -0.39 9.45
C VAL A 22 0.29 0.36 8.34
N GLY A 23 0.49 -0.30 7.22
CA GLY A 23 1.02 0.24 5.98
C GLY A 23 0.57 -0.59 4.77
N GLY A 24 0.97 -0.20 3.57
CA GLY A 24 0.58 -0.90 2.34
C GLY A 24 1.14 -2.32 2.27
N ILE A 25 2.42 -2.50 2.62
CA ILE A 25 3.08 -3.81 2.59
C ILE A 25 2.43 -4.76 3.61
N GLU A 26 2.20 -4.28 4.83
CA GLU A 26 1.59 -5.05 5.92
C GLU A 26 0.19 -5.54 5.54
N LYS A 27 -0.61 -4.68 4.88
CA LYS A 27 -1.93 -5.07 4.35
C LYS A 27 -1.80 -6.16 3.29
N VAL A 28 -0.88 -6.02 2.34
CA VAL A 28 -0.66 -7.03 1.29
C VAL A 28 -0.24 -8.36 1.90
N VAL A 29 0.74 -8.35 2.80
CA VAL A 29 1.21 -9.57 3.48
C VAL A 29 0.07 -10.24 4.25
N ASN A 30 -0.75 -9.46 4.96
CA ASN A 30 -1.89 -10.01 5.71
C ASN A 30 -2.95 -10.61 4.77
N GLU A 31 -3.34 -9.87 3.72
CA GLU A 31 -4.36 -10.33 2.77
C GLU A 31 -3.94 -11.61 2.03
N GLN A 32 -2.67 -11.69 1.63
CA GLN A 32 -2.12 -12.91 1.02
C GLN A 32 -2.03 -14.06 2.03
N SER A 33 -1.47 -13.81 3.20
CA SER A 33 -1.25 -14.86 4.21
C SER A 33 -2.54 -15.50 4.70
N LYS A 34 -3.56 -14.70 5.01
CA LYS A 34 -4.86 -15.22 5.48
C LYS A 34 -5.57 -16.05 4.41
N ARG A 35 -5.49 -15.66 3.13
CA ARG A 35 -6.11 -16.43 2.04
C ARG A 35 -5.35 -17.71 1.77
N LEU A 36 -4.02 -17.67 1.75
CA LEU A 36 -3.19 -18.87 1.61
C LEU A 36 -3.43 -19.89 2.74
N LEU A 37 -3.77 -19.41 3.96
CA LEU A 37 -4.10 -20.30 5.08
C LEU A 37 -5.37 -21.14 4.83
N TYR A 38 -6.34 -20.62 4.08
CA TYR A 38 -7.56 -21.32 3.68
C TYR A 38 -7.36 -22.27 2.49
N GLU A 39 -6.25 -22.12 1.78
CA GLU A 39 -5.80 -22.98 0.70
C GLU A 39 -4.87 -24.11 1.25
N ASN A 40 -4.13 -24.76 0.39
CA ASN A 40 -3.22 -25.84 0.78
C ASN A 40 -1.87 -25.34 1.33
N TYR A 41 -1.84 -24.19 2.01
CA TYR A 41 -0.62 -23.60 2.56
C TYR A 41 -0.69 -23.41 4.08
N ALA A 42 0.50 -23.43 4.70
CA ALA A 42 0.69 -23.10 6.11
C ALA A 42 1.66 -21.91 6.24
N PRO A 43 1.18 -20.67 6.02
CA PRO A 43 2.00 -19.48 6.11
C PRO A 43 2.39 -19.19 7.56
N ARG A 44 3.63 -18.70 7.75
CA ARG A 44 4.17 -18.17 9.00
C ARG A 44 4.88 -16.87 8.68
N VAL A 45 4.50 -15.79 9.32
CA VAL A 45 5.12 -14.48 9.13
C VAL A 45 6.29 -14.30 10.09
N VAL A 46 7.43 -13.81 9.57
CA VAL A 46 8.60 -13.39 10.35
C VAL A 46 8.77 -11.89 10.16
N THR A 47 8.73 -11.13 11.25
CA THR A 47 8.75 -9.67 11.21
C THR A 47 9.54 -9.06 12.36
N ASN A 48 9.84 -7.76 12.25
CA ASN A 48 10.48 -6.99 13.29
C ASN A 48 9.57 -6.85 14.52
N ARG A 49 10.17 -6.93 15.71
CA ARG A 49 9.50 -6.71 16.99
C ARG A 49 9.35 -5.21 17.29
N ILE A 50 8.15 -4.67 17.12
CA ILE A 50 7.83 -3.27 17.43
C ILE A 50 6.65 -3.25 18.39
N GLN A 51 6.92 -3.15 19.70
CA GLN A 51 5.89 -3.10 20.75
C GLN A 51 4.87 -4.27 20.68
N THR A 52 5.33 -5.44 20.22
CA THR A 52 4.51 -6.64 20.07
C THR A 52 5.07 -7.79 20.90
N PRO A 53 4.26 -8.82 21.23
CA PRO A 53 4.78 -10.09 21.75
C PRO A 53 5.77 -10.73 20.77
N LYS A 54 6.64 -11.61 21.29
CA LYS A 54 7.59 -12.35 20.44
C LYS A 54 6.89 -13.30 19.47
N HIS A 55 5.75 -13.85 19.89
CA HIS A 55 4.89 -14.73 19.13
C HIS A 55 3.45 -14.30 19.32
N TYR A 56 2.72 -14.18 18.22
CA TYR A 56 1.28 -13.87 18.22
C TYR A 56 0.62 -14.40 16.94
N GLN A 57 -0.65 -14.12 16.75
CA GLN A 57 -1.39 -14.50 15.55
C GLN A 57 -2.19 -13.31 15.02
N VAL A 58 -2.33 -13.24 13.70
CA VAL A 58 -3.19 -12.29 13.00
C VAL A 58 -4.03 -13.08 12.00
N ASP A 59 -5.33 -12.99 12.08
CA ASP A 59 -6.28 -13.71 11.21
C ASP A 59 -5.97 -15.23 11.10
N GLY A 60 -5.51 -15.84 12.20
CA GLY A 60 -5.12 -17.24 12.27
C GLY A 60 -3.70 -17.57 11.77
N VAL A 61 -3.00 -16.59 11.20
CA VAL A 61 -1.62 -16.74 10.71
C VAL A 61 -0.63 -16.56 11.86
N PRO A 62 0.26 -17.53 12.16
CA PRO A 62 1.31 -17.39 13.17
C PRO A 62 2.33 -16.32 12.76
N VAL A 63 2.73 -15.49 13.73
CA VAL A 63 3.73 -14.43 13.57
C VAL A 63 4.86 -14.62 14.58
N ASP A 64 6.08 -14.69 14.10
CA ASP A 64 7.30 -14.74 14.89
C ASP A 64 8.07 -13.42 14.75
N CYS A 65 8.33 -12.76 15.87
CA CYS A 65 9.08 -11.52 15.88
C CYS A 65 10.55 -11.74 16.14
N TYR A 66 11.40 -11.07 15.38
CA TYR A 66 12.85 -11.00 15.61
C TYR A 66 13.24 -9.66 16.25
N GLU A 67 14.34 -9.68 17.00
CA GLU A 67 14.89 -8.47 17.61
C GLU A 67 15.74 -7.68 16.63
N SER A 68 15.60 -6.35 16.64
CA SER A 68 16.32 -5.45 15.73
C SER A 68 16.68 -4.12 16.38
N LEU A 69 17.65 -3.44 15.79
CA LEU A 69 17.93 -2.04 16.08
C LEU A 69 17.02 -1.16 15.23
N ASN A 70 16.15 -0.41 15.89
CA ASN A 70 15.09 0.41 15.28
C ASN A 70 15.42 1.91 15.28
N THR A 71 16.70 2.29 15.22
CA THR A 71 17.15 3.69 15.27
C THR A 71 16.58 4.53 14.14
N GLY A 72 16.39 3.96 12.95
CA GLY A 72 15.77 4.62 11.79
C GLY A 72 14.33 5.08 12.03
N PHE A 73 13.55 4.34 12.81
CA PHE A 73 12.16 4.73 13.12
C PHE A 73 12.06 6.06 13.87
N ARG A 74 13.05 6.38 14.72
CA ARG A 74 13.12 7.68 15.43
C ARG A 74 13.39 8.86 14.48
N LEU A 75 14.01 8.57 13.32
CA LEU A 75 14.30 9.54 12.26
C LEU A 75 13.24 9.56 11.17
N GLY A 76 12.11 8.85 11.36
CA GLY A 76 11.04 8.74 10.35
C GLY A 76 11.33 7.78 9.20
N ILE A 77 12.48 7.11 9.22
CA ILE A 77 12.87 6.10 8.21
C ILE A 77 12.55 4.72 8.78
N PRO A 78 11.57 3.99 8.25
CA PRO A 78 11.19 2.67 8.74
C PRO A 78 12.22 1.62 8.30
N TYR A 79 13.43 1.68 8.83
CA TYR A 79 14.51 0.75 8.52
C TYR A 79 15.03 0.13 9.81
N SER A 80 14.97 -1.19 9.90
CA SER A 80 15.49 -1.95 11.06
C SER A 80 16.66 -2.82 10.65
N ILE A 81 17.60 -2.97 11.57
CA ILE A 81 18.77 -3.83 11.40
C ILE A 81 18.59 -5.07 12.28
N PRO A 82 18.41 -6.27 11.70
CA PRO A 82 18.33 -7.51 12.49
C PRO A 82 19.58 -7.69 13.36
N THR A 83 19.38 -8.05 14.63
CA THR A 83 20.49 -8.33 15.56
C THR A 83 20.96 -9.78 15.45
N ILE A 84 22.14 -10.13 16.01
CA ILE A 84 22.65 -11.50 16.01
C ILE A 84 21.65 -12.50 16.61
N PRO A 85 20.97 -12.22 17.74
CA PRO A 85 19.94 -13.10 18.29
C PRO A 85 18.79 -13.40 17.34
N SER A 86 18.50 -12.49 16.39
CA SER A 86 17.44 -12.69 15.40
C SER A 86 17.67 -13.87 14.47
N LEU A 87 18.95 -14.26 14.25
CA LEU A 87 19.33 -15.41 13.42
C LEU A 87 18.60 -16.68 13.82
N SER A 88 18.35 -16.89 15.12
CA SER A 88 17.65 -18.08 15.62
C SER A 88 16.19 -18.13 15.15
N THR A 89 15.49 -16.98 15.13
CA THR A 89 14.11 -16.86 14.68
C THR A 89 14.02 -17.14 13.17
N PHE A 90 14.87 -16.50 12.36
CA PHE A 90 14.94 -16.74 10.92
C PHE A 90 15.27 -18.20 10.60
N THR A 91 16.31 -18.75 11.23
CA THR A 91 16.74 -20.12 10.99
C THR A 91 15.65 -21.14 11.29
N LYS A 92 14.93 -21.00 12.41
CA LYS A 92 13.83 -21.91 12.77
C LYS A 92 12.70 -21.86 11.72
N ALA A 93 12.26 -20.64 11.35
CA ALA A 93 11.18 -20.46 10.40
C ALA A 93 11.56 -20.96 9.00
N ILE A 94 12.77 -20.66 8.52
CA ILE A 94 13.25 -21.03 7.19
C ILE A 94 13.51 -22.54 7.08
N LYS A 95 14.10 -23.19 8.09
CA LYS A 95 14.27 -24.65 8.09
C LYS A 95 12.93 -25.37 8.00
N TYR A 96 11.92 -24.88 8.70
CA TYR A 96 10.58 -25.44 8.68
C TYR A 96 9.87 -25.26 7.32
N ALA A 97 10.14 -24.17 6.61
CA ALA A 97 9.49 -23.82 5.37
C ALA A 97 9.95 -24.67 4.17
N GLN A 98 9.09 -24.78 3.16
CA GLN A 98 9.41 -25.29 1.84
C GLN A 98 9.77 -24.16 0.88
N ILE A 99 9.14 -22.96 1.07
CA ILE A 99 9.43 -21.74 0.33
C ILE A 99 9.62 -20.60 1.30
N VAL A 100 10.56 -19.71 0.99
CA VAL A 100 10.78 -18.44 1.69
C VAL A 100 10.37 -17.30 0.76
N HIS A 101 9.45 -16.45 1.23
CA HIS A 101 8.95 -15.31 0.48
C HIS A 101 9.18 -14.02 1.27
N ALA A 102 10.03 -13.12 0.77
CA ALA A 102 10.31 -11.84 1.41
C ALA A 102 9.66 -10.67 0.67
N HIS A 103 9.30 -9.63 1.43
CA HIS A 103 8.67 -8.41 0.93
C HIS A 103 9.59 -7.20 1.09
N GLY A 104 9.88 -6.51 -0.03
CA GLY A 104 10.74 -5.34 -0.11
C GLY A 104 12.21 -5.68 -0.38
N HIS A 105 12.69 -5.27 -1.55
CA HIS A 105 14.07 -5.52 -1.96
C HIS A 105 15.12 -4.74 -1.15
N PRO A 106 14.86 -3.50 -0.63
CA PRO A 106 15.92 -2.71 0.02
C PRO A 106 16.21 -3.12 1.46
N TYR A 107 15.48 -4.10 2.02
CA TYR A 107 15.58 -4.42 3.44
C TYR A 107 16.63 -5.48 3.74
N LEU A 108 17.42 -5.26 4.81
CA LEU A 108 18.36 -6.24 5.36
C LEU A 108 17.67 -7.52 5.83
N THR A 109 16.40 -7.42 6.23
CA THR A 109 15.57 -8.58 6.58
C THR A 109 15.37 -9.51 5.40
N SER A 110 15.09 -8.95 4.21
CA SER A 110 14.99 -9.71 2.97
C SER A 110 16.32 -10.33 2.58
N LEU A 111 17.42 -9.58 2.76
CA LEU A 111 18.77 -10.08 2.49
C LEU A 111 19.14 -11.26 3.39
N LEU A 112 18.89 -11.14 4.68
CA LEU A 112 19.12 -12.22 5.63
C LEU A 112 18.27 -13.45 5.30
N ALA A 113 16.99 -13.25 5.00
CA ALA A 113 16.09 -14.33 4.61
C ALA A 113 16.55 -15.04 3.34
N GLY A 114 16.94 -14.30 2.30
CA GLY A 114 17.43 -14.84 1.03
C GLY A 114 18.74 -15.62 1.20
N LYS A 115 19.71 -15.10 1.96
CA LYS A 115 20.97 -15.80 2.25
C LYS A 115 20.74 -17.09 3.01
N LEU A 116 19.89 -17.06 4.05
CA LEU A 116 19.54 -18.28 4.81
C LEU A 116 18.72 -19.27 3.97
N ALA A 117 17.80 -18.80 3.12
CA ALA A 117 17.07 -19.66 2.20
C ALA A 117 18.04 -20.43 1.29
N LYS A 118 18.99 -19.75 0.67
CA LYS A 118 20.02 -20.40 -0.15
C LYS A 118 20.89 -21.37 0.64
N PHE A 119 21.30 -20.98 1.84
CA PHE A 119 22.10 -21.85 2.71
C PHE A 119 21.37 -23.17 3.06
N TYR A 120 20.05 -23.11 3.26
CA TYR A 120 19.23 -24.29 3.57
C TYR A 120 18.59 -24.95 2.31
N GLY A 121 18.99 -24.57 1.12
CA GLY A 121 18.46 -25.12 -0.14
C GLY A 121 16.97 -24.87 -0.36
N LYS A 122 16.45 -23.72 0.12
CA LYS A 122 15.05 -23.34 -0.02
C LYS A 122 14.86 -22.36 -1.18
N PRO A 123 13.83 -22.53 -2.01
CA PRO A 123 13.44 -21.52 -2.99
C PRO A 123 13.14 -20.18 -2.30
N PHE A 124 13.60 -19.09 -2.94
CA PHE A 124 13.45 -17.73 -2.44
C PHE A 124 12.69 -16.84 -3.42
N VAL A 125 11.53 -16.37 -3.00
CA VAL A 125 10.68 -15.42 -3.72
C VAL A 125 10.84 -14.03 -3.10
N LEU A 126 10.87 -13.00 -3.92
CA LEU A 126 10.97 -11.61 -3.47
C LEU A 126 9.87 -10.77 -4.11
N THR A 127 9.02 -10.12 -3.30
CA THR A 127 8.04 -9.15 -3.81
C THR A 127 8.53 -7.72 -3.62
N GLN A 128 8.52 -6.93 -4.70
CA GLN A 128 8.81 -5.50 -4.68
C GLN A 128 7.52 -4.67 -4.70
N HIS A 129 7.43 -3.70 -3.76
CA HIS A 129 6.21 -2.93 -3.52
C HIS A 129 6.26 -1.47 -3.95
N ASN A 130 7.43 -0.86 -4.08
CA ASN A 130 7.57 0.57 -4.37
C ASN A 130 8.45 0.78 -5.60
N THR A 131 8.29 1.91 -6.27
CA THR A 131 9.31 2.51 -7.12
C THR A 131 10.26 3.34 -6.26
N PHE A 132 11.25 3.99 -6.86
CA PHE A 132 12.13 4.92 -6.16
C PHE A 132 11.33 5.98 -5.40
N ILE A 133 11.69 6.23 -4.14
CA ILE A 133 11.03 7.24 -3.29
C ILE A 133 11.91 8.48 -3.28
N ASP A 134 11.40 9.57 -3.85
CA ASP A 134 12.08 10.85 -3.77
C ASP A 134 11.81 11.52 -2.41
N TYR A 135 12.84 11.55 -1.57
CA TYR A 135 12.83 12.23 -0.26
C TYR A 135 13.32 13.69 -0.33
N ASN A 136 13.70 14.14 -1.53
CA ASN A 136 14.25 15.46 -1.78
C ASN A 136 15.54 15.72 -0.96
N ASN A 137 16.70 15.22 -1.40
CA ASN A 137 18.07 15.52 -0.96
C ASN A 137 18.93 14.30 -0.55
N PHE A 138 19.67 14.43 0.57
CA PHE A 138 20.63 13.44 1.08
C PHE A 138 20.08 12.00 1.18
N PHE A 139 18.81 11.86 1.57
CA PHE A 139 18.18 10.53 1.67
C PHE A 139 18.01 9.82 0.33
N ASN A 140 17.94 10.53 -0.79
CA ASN A 140 17.92 9.92 -2.12
C ASN A 140 19.22 9.20 -2.42
N GLN A 141 20.35 9.76 -2.01
CA GLN A 141 21.66 9.11 -2.17
C GLN A 141 21.78 7.88 -1.27
N VAL A 142 21.28 7.97 -0.04
CA VAL A 142 21.24 6.82 0.89
C VAL A 142 20.38 5.70 0.31
N GLU A 143 19.20 6.01 -0.24
CA GLU A 143 18.33 5.02 -0.89
C GLU A 143 19.02 4.39 -2.09
N LEU A 144 19.65 5.17 -2.96
CA LEU A 144 20.38 4.66 -4.11
C LEU A 144 21.54 3.73 -3.71
N VAL A 145 22.33 4.12 -2.71
CA VAL A 145 23.42 3.27 -2.20
C VAL A 145 22.86 1.98 -1.61
N ASN A 146 21.77 2.06 -0.86
CA ASN A 146 21.12 0.89 -0.29
C ASN A 146 20.54 -0.04 -1.37
N ASP A 147 19.95 0.52 -2.43
CA ASP A 147 19.46 -0.25 -3.57
C ASP A 147 20.58 -0.99 -4.30
N LEU A 148 21.72 -0.35 -4.49
CA LEU A 148 22.88 -0.97 -5.12
C LEU A 148 23.57 -2.00 -4.22
N ALA A 149 23.65 -1.76 -2.93
CA ALA A 149 24.31 -2.64 -1.96
C ALA A 149 23.43 -3.79 -1.50
N VAL A 150 22.22 -3.51 -1.00
CA VAL A 150 21.31 -4.48 -0.42
C VAL A 150 20.27 -4.93 -1.45
N GLY A 151 19.65 -3.99 -2.13
CA GLY A 151 18.57 -4.24 -3.09
C GLY A 151 19.01 -5.15 -4.23
N LYS A 152 20.11 -4.82 -4.88
CA LYS A 152 20.67 -5.62 -5.99
C LYS A 152 21.06 -7.04 -5.55
N GLN A 153 21.60 -7.21 -4.33
CA GLN A 153 21.89 -8.55 -3.82
C GLN A 153 20.62 -9.37 -3.59
N ASN A 154 19.55 -8.75 -3.09
CA ASN A 154 18.26 -9.40 -2.93
C ASN A 154 17.68 -9.84 -4.27
N LEU A 155 17.67 -8.96 -5.27
CA LEU A 155 17.22 -9.26 -6.63
C LEU A 155 18.00 -10.41 -7.26
N ASN A 156 19.33 -10.44 -7.10
CA ASN A 156 20.18 -11.51 -7.62
C ASN A 156 19.95 -12.84 -6.91
N THR A 157 19.71 -12.81 -5.60
CA THR A 157 19.50 -14.01 -4.77
C THR A 157 18.16 -14.68 -5.05
N ALA A 158 17.13 -13.92 -5.42
CA ALA A 158 15.79 -14.43 -5.64
C ALA A 158 15.74 -15.43 -6.82
N ASP A 159 14.96 -16.50 -6.67
CA ASP A 159 14.61 -17.44 -7.74
C ASP A 159 13.49 -16.88 -8.60
N LYS A 160 12.51 -16.22 -7.96
CA LYS A 160 11.44 -15.46 -8.60
C LYS A 160 11.29 -14.09 -7.95
N ILE A 161 10.99 -13.10 -8.78
CA ILE A 161 10.75 -11.71 -8.35
C ILE A 161 9.33 -11.36 -8.75
N ILE A 162 8.54 -10.94 -7.76
CA ILE A 162 7.19 -10.44 -7.98
C ILE A 162 7.24 -8.91 -7.93
N THR A 163 6.65 -8.26 -8.92
CA THR A 163 6.44 -6.82 -8.94
C THR A 163 4.96 -6.52 -8.97
N ILE A 164 4.51 -5.53 -8.19
CA ILE A 164 3.08 -5.26 -8.03
C ILE A 164 2.51 -4.35 -9.13
N SER A 165 3.35 -3.93 -10.07
CA SER A 165 2.99 -3.11 -11.25
C SER A 165 4.12 -3.19 -12.29
N ASN A 166 3.85 -2.75 -13.52
CA ASN A 166 4.90 -2.59 -14.53
C ASN A 166 5.89 -1.48 -14.13
N ALA A 167 5.43 -0.42 -13.49
CA ALA A 167 6.33 0.61 -12.94
C ALA A 167 7.33 0.04 -11.94
N THR A 168 6.92 -0.88 -11.06
CA THR A 168 7.84 -1.57 -10.14
C THR A 168 8.72 -2.59 -10.85
N LYS A 169 8.24 -3.23 -11.93
CA LYS A 169 9.05 -4.08 -12.81
C LYS A 169 10.16 -3.27 -13.47
N ASP A 170 9.84 -2.14 -14.07
CA ASP A 170 10.82 -1.27 -14.71
C ASP A 170 11.85 -0.75 -13.72
N TYR A 171 11.44 -0.50 -12.48
CA TYR A 171 12.34 -0.10 -11.42
C TYR A 171 13.37 -1.18 -11.08
N VAL A 172 12.94 -2.43 -10.84
CA VAL A 172 13.89 -3.51 -10.53
C VAL A 172 14.75 -3.90 -11.73
N LEU A 173 14.26 -3.75 -12.96
CA LEU A 173 15.07 -3.94 -14.18
C LEU A 173 16.21 -2.93 -14.26
N ARG A 174 15.94 -1.65 -13.93
CA ARG A 174 17.02 -0.61 -13.86
C ARG A 174 18.07 -0.93 -12.80
N LEU A 175 17.68 -1.64 -11.73
CA LEU A 175 18.62 -2.12 -10.70
C LEU A 175 19.40 -3.39 -11.13
N GLY A 176 19.11 -3.93 -12.33
CA GLY A 176 19.79 -5.09 -12.90
C GLY A 176 19.16 -6.45 -12.55
N ALA A 177 17.87 -6.49 -12.20
CA ALA A 177 17.16 -7.75 -12.03
C ALA A 177 17.06 -8.54 -13.34
N ASN A 178 17.18 -9.87 -13.25
CA ASN A 178 17.02 -10.73 -14.42
C ASN A 178 15.55 -10.76 -14.87
N PRO A 179 15.22 -10.33 -16.11
CA PRO A 179 13.84 -10.25 -16.60
C PRO A 179 13.10 -11.60 -16.59
N ASN A 180 13.83 -12.72 -16.78
CA ASN A 180 13.24 -14.06 -16.80
C ASN A 180 12.77 -14.54 -15.43
N LYS A 181 13.16 -13.87 -14.35
CA LYS A 181 12.70 -14.16 -12.98
C LYS A 181 11.50 -13.33 -12.56
N ILE A 182 11.12 -12.31 -13.36
CA ILE A 182 10.11 -11.33 -12.96
C ILE A 182 8.72 -11.74 -13.42
N ARG A 183 7.76 -11.68 -12.47
CA ARG A 183 6.31 -11.78 -12.74
C ARG A 183 5.63 -10.53 -12.18
N VAL A 184 4.73 -9.93 -12.95
CA VAL A 184 3.87 -8.84 -12.47
C VAL A 184 2.62 -9.47 -11.88
N ILE A 185 2.37 -9.23 -10.59
CA ILE A 185 1.15 -9.65 -9.89
C ILE A 185 0.59 -8.43 -9.18
N TYR A 186 -0.51 -7.89 -9.70
CA TYR A 186 -1.17 -6.73 -9.11
C TYR A 186 -1.72 -7.04 -7.71
N ASN A 187 -1.66 -6.06 -6.80
CA ASN A 187 -2.35 -6.16 -5.52
C ASN A 187 -3.85 -6.23 -5.74
N GLY A 188 -4.54 -6.89 -4.81
CA GLY A 188 -6.00 -6.95 -4.79
C GLY A 188 -6.64 -5.91 -3.87
N VAL A 189 -7.97 -5.84 -3.94
CA VAL A 189 -8.82 -5.12 -3.01
C VAL A 189 -9.88 -6.07 -2.44
N ASP A 190 -10.29 -5.83 -1.20
CA ASP A 190 -11.38 -6.60 -0.56
C ASP A 190 -12.73 -6.07 -1.04
N LEU A 191 -13.29 -6.74 -2.05
CA LEU A 191 -14.53 -6.36 -2.73
C LEU A 191 -15.79 -6.59 -1.88
N VAL A 192 -15.71 -7.40 -0.84
CA VAL A 192 -16.80 -7.59 0.12
C VAL A 192 -16.90 -6.41 1.06
N ARG A 193 -15.77 -5.95 1.55
CA ARG A 193 -15.66 -4.82 2.45
C ARG A 193 -15.82 -3.48 1.74
N PHE A 194 -15.08 -3.28 0.64
CA PHE A 194 -15.12 -2.07 -0.17
C PHE A 194 -16.15 -2.24 -1.29
N ARG A 195 -17.36 -1.72 -1.04
CA ARG A 195 -18.49 -1.76 -1.98
C ARG A 195 -19.32 -0.50 -1.84
N PRO A 196 -20.10 -0.13 -2.86
CA PRO A 196 -21.05 0.97 -2.77
C PRO A 196 -22.10 0.73 -1.67
N GLN A 197 -22.30 1.72 -0.81
CA GLN A 197 -23.29 1.74 0.29
C GLN A 197 -23.96 3.13 0.32
N PRO A 198 -24.73 3.50 -0.73
CA PRO A 198 -25.30 4.83 -0.87
C PRO A 198 -26.25 5.22 0.26
N GLU A 199 -26.89 4.24 0.90
CA GLU A 199 -27.79 4.43 2.03
C GLU A 199 -27.09 5.01 3.28
N GLN A 200 -25.81 4.80 3.44
CA GLN A 200 -25.03 5.28 4.59
C GLN A 200 -24.50 6.71 4.39
N LYS A 201 -24.46 7.20 3.16
CA LYS A 201 -23.79 8.45 2.79
C LYS A 201 -24.27 9.65 3.60
N LEU A 202 -25.58 9.87 3.66
CA LEU A 202 -26.16 11.04 4.34
C LEU A 202 -25.94 10.98 5.86
N ALA A 203 -26.15 9.81 6.47
CA ALA A 203 -25.96 9.62 7.91
C ALA A 203 -24.50 9.86 8.32
N LEU A 204 -23.53 9.35 7.55
CA LEU A 204 -22.11 9.53 7.81
C LEU A 204 -21.69 11.01 7.62
N ARG A 205 -22.20 11.69 6.60
CA ARG A 205 -21.97 13.14 6.41
C ARG A 205 -22.49 13.94 7.58
N GLN A 206 -23.70 13.67 8.04
CA GLN A 206 -24.28 14.33 9.20
C GLN A 206 -23.47 14.08 10.47
N LYS A 207 -23.04 12.84 10.71
CA LYS A 207 -22.18 12.48 11.86
C LYS A 207 -20.86 13.26 11.87
N LEU A 208 -20.29 13.53 10.69
CA LEU A 208 -19.05 14.30 10.55
C LEU A 208 -19.29 15.82 10.39
N GLY A 209 -20.53 16.28 10.50
CA GLY A 209 -20.89 17.69 10.36
C GLY A 209 -20.58 18.26 8.96
N LEU A 210 -20.61 17.43 7.93
CA LEU A 210 -20.41 17.86 6.54
C LEU A 210 -21.69 18.47 5.97
N PRO A 211 -21.64 19.61 5.24
CA PRO A 211 -22.82 20.18 4.58
C PRO A 211 -23.47 19.18 3.63
N LYS A 212 -24.79 19.18 3.55
CA LYS A 212 -25.56 18.23 2.70
C LYS A 212 -25.25 18.38 1.22
N ASP A 213 -25.04 19.63 0.78
CA ASP A 213 -24.76 20.01 -0.61
C ASP A 213 -23.25 20.17 -0.92
N ALA A 214 -22.39 19.75 0.01
CA ALA A 214 -20.94 19.79 -0.22
C ALA A 214 -20.49 18.74 -1.22
N VAL A 215 -19.55 19.12 -2.08
CA VAL A 215 -18.73 18.18 -2.85
C VAL A 215 -17.57 17.73 -1.96
N VAL A 216 -17.63 16.50 -1.48
CA VAL A 216 -16.65 15.95 -0.54
C VAL A 216 -15.52 15.26 -1.30
N VAL A 217 -14.33 15.85 -1.24
CA VAL A 217 -13.08 15.35 -1.80
C VAL A 217 -12.29 14.63 -0.70
N LEU A 218 -12.18 13.32 -0.80
CA LEU A 218 -11.49 12.49 0.18
C LEU A 218 -10.05 12.19 -0.24
N THR A 219 -9.14 12.22 0.71
CA THR A 219 -7.84 11.55 0.61
C THR A 219 -7.58 10.70 1.85
N VAL A 220 -7.02 9.50 1.65
CA VAL A 220 -6.69 8.55 2.73
C VAL A 220 -5.22 8.20 2.61
N ARG A 221 -4.37 8.73 3.51
CA ARG A 221 -2.93 8.49 3.43
C ARG A 221 -2.14 8.94 4.66
N ARG A 222 -0.94 8.42 4.78
CA ARG A 222 0.01 8.94 5.76
C ARG A 222 0.43 10.36 5.37
N LEU A 223 0.45 11.29 6.35
CA LEU A 223 0.83 12.68 6.12
C LEU A 223 2.35 12.82 6.18
N VAL A 224 2.99 12.61 5.02
CA VAL A 224 4.43 12.71 4.76
C VAL A 224 4.66 13.36 3.41
N TYR A 225 5.81 14.00 3.23
CA TYR A 225 6.18 14.79 2.03
C TYR A 225 5.90 14.06 0.71
N LYS A 226 6.39 12.82 0.54
CA LYS A 226 6.23 12.06 -0.71
C LYS A 226 4.77 11.85 -1.13
N ASN A 227 3.86 11.96 -0.18
CA ASN A 227 2.43 11.78 -0.40
C ASN A 227 1.71 13.04 -0.88
N GLY A 228 2.40 14.20 -1.01
CA GLY A 228 1.90 15.41 -1.65
C GLY A 228 0.79 16.12 -0.87
N VAL A 229 0.83 16.07 0.47
CA VAL A 229 -0.20 16.75 1.29
C VAL A 229 -0.09 18.27 1.17
N ASP A 230 1.10 18.80 0.95
CA ASP A 230 1.36 20.21 0.63
C ASP A 230 0.73 20.59 -0.73
N THR A 231 0.95 19.79 -1.77
CA THR A 231 0.30 19.97 -3.09
C THR A 231 -1.23 19.94 -2.96
N LEU A 232 -1.77 19.04 -2.14
CA LEU A 232 -3.22 18.97 -1.87
C LEU A 232 -3.72 20.24 -1.18
N LEU A 233 -2.95 20.80 -0.25
CA LEU A 233 -3.30 22.02 0.49
C LEU A 233 -3.32 23.24 -0.43
N ASP A 234 -2.34 23.37 -1.32
CA ASP A 234 -2.30 24.42 -2.33
C ASP A 234 -3.46 24.29 -3.31
N CYS A 235 -3.70 23.10 -3.81
CA CYS A 235 -4.87 22.76 -4.63
C CYS A 235 -6.20 23.12 -3.93
N ALA A 236 -6.34 22.76 -2.65
CA ALA A 236 -7.54 23.07 -1.88
C ALA A 236 -7.76 24.59 -1.76
N SER A 237 -6.68 25.38 -1.61
CA SER A 237 -6.77 26.84 -1.54
C SER A 237 -7.32 27.45 -2.84
N ILE A 238 -7.00 26.87 -3.99
CA ILE A 238 -7.49 27.29 -5.30
C ILE A 238 -8.95 26.85 -5.47
N ALA A 239 -9.21 25.54 -5.27
CA ALA A 239 -10.53 24.95 -5.52
C ALA A 239 -11.63 25.55 -4.62
N VAL A 240 -11.36 25.75 -3.32
CA VAL A 240 -12.32 26.33 -2.36
C VAL A 240 -12.65 27.80 -2.68
N ARG A 241 -11.67 28.57 -3.16
CA ARG A 241 -11.94 29.97 -3.59
C ARG A 241 -12.87 30.01 -4.80
N ALA A 242 -12.70 29.08 -5.75
CA ALA A 242 -13.53 29.00 -6.94
C ALA A 242 -14.92 28.39 -6.66
N ASN A 243 -14.99 27.39 -5.77
CA ASN A 243 -16.24 26.75 -5.36
C ASN A 243 -16.24 26.46 -3.86
N PRO A 244 -16.86 27.31 -3.03
CA PRO A 244 -16.92 27.16 -1.57
C PRO A 244 -17.69 25.90 -1.09
N LYS A 245 -18.43 25.21 -1.95
CA LYS A 245 -19.11 23.95 -1.61
C LYS A 245 -18.13 22.76 -1.56
N ILE A 246 -16.92 22.90 -2.07
CA ILE A 246 -15.91 21.84 -2.02
C ILE A 246 -15.35 21.73 -0.59
N VAL A 247 -15.37 20.51 -0.04
CA VAL A 247 -14.81 20.18 1.25
C VAL A 247 -13.80 19.05 1.09
N PHE A 248 -12.55 19.32 1.43
CA PHE A 248 -11.50 18.31 1.50
C PHE A 248 -11.55 17.60 2.86
N LEU A 249 -11.66 16.27 2.83
CA LEU A 249 -11.62 15.41 4.00
C LEU A 249 -10.34 14.57 3.96
N VAL A 250 -9.41 14.86 4.86
CA VAL A 250 -8.08 14.25 4.89
C VAL A 250 -8.02 13.24 6.02
N ALA A 251 -8.05 11.96 5.68
CA ALA A 251 -7.96 10.84 6.62
C ALA A 251 -6.53 10.31 6.69
N GLY A 252 -5.93 10.35 7.87
CA GLY A 252 -4.60 9.86 8.13
C GLY A 252 -3.84 10.61 9.20
N LYS A 253 -2.69 10.08 9.56
CA LYS A 253 -1.72 10.68 10.51
C LYS A 253 -0.34 10.72 9.88
N GLY A 254 0.53 11.54 10.44
CA GLY A 254 1.92 11.63 10.01
C GLY A 254 2.63 12.82 10.64
N PRO A 255 3.95 12.94 10.46
CA PRO A 255 4.73 14.05 11.00
C PRO A 255 4.25 15.42 10.50
N ASP A 256 3.66 15.49 9.30
CA ASP A 256 3.25 16.78 8.72
C ASP A 256 1.87 17.26 9.22
N LEU A 257 1.17 16.51 10.09
CA LEU A 257 -0.20 16.82 10.52
C LEU A 257 -0.35 18.23 11.09
N GLU A 258 0.52 18.63 12.01
CA GLU A 258 0.43 19.95 12.65
C GLU A 258 0.81 21.08 11.70
N SER A 259 1.82 20.88 10.87
CA SER A 259 2.19 21.82 9.81
C SER A 259 1.03 22.07 8.84
N VAL A 260 0.38 21.01 8.38
CA VAL A 260 -0.79 21.08 7.48
C VAL A 260 -1.95 21.83 8.13
N ARG A 261 -2.22 21.56 9.43
CA ARG A 261 -3.25 22.28 10.20
C ARG A 261 -3.00 23.79 10.28
N GLN A 262 -1.76 24.17 10.60
CA GLN A 262 -1.38 25.57 10.69
C GLN A 262 -1.47 26.27 9.32
N GLN A 263 -1.00 25.62 8.27
CA GLN A 263 -1.06 26.15 6.91
C GLN A 263 -2.51 26.29 6.40
N ALA A 264 -3.41 25.34 6.70
CA ALA A 264 -4.83 25.46 6.37
C ALA A 264 -5.48 26.69 7.06
N LYS A 265 -5.09 26.97 8.32
CA LYS A 265 -5.53 28.16 9.05
C LYS A 265 -5.00 29.45 8.43
N GLN A 266 -3.70 29.50 8.10
CA GLN A 266 -3.09 30.67 7.45
C GLN A 266 -3.74 31.00 6.09
N ARG A 267 -4.10 29.98 5.32
CA ARG A 267 -4.79 30.10 4.03
C ARG A 267 -6.30 30.38 4.17
N LYS A 268 -6.82 30.41 5.41
CA LYS A 268 -8.25 30.66 5.75
C LYS A 268 -9.21 29.62 5.12
N ILE A 269 -8.77 28.37 4.97
CA ILE A 269 -9.57 27.26 4.41
C ILE A 269 -9.92 26.18 5.44
N SER A 270 -9.69 26.40 6.75
CA SER A 270 -9.90 25.37 7.78
C SER A 270 -11.34 24.82 7.84
N ALA A 271 -12.34 25.59 7.42
CA ALA A 271 -13.72 25.11 7.35
C ALA A 271 -13.92 24.07 6.24
N ASN A 272 -13.17 24.20 5.15
CA ASN A 272 -13.26 23.36 3.96
C ASN A 272 -12.13 22.31 3.87
N PHE A 273 -11.08 22.42 4.68
CA PHE A 273 -9.97 21.45 4.72
C PHE A 273 -9.94 20.75 6.08
N ARG A 274 -10.61 19.61 6.18
CA ARG A 274 -10.90 18.91 7.42
C ARG A 274 -9.97 17.72 7.61
N LEU A 275 -9.22 17.76 8.72
CA LEU A 275 -8.30 16.69 9.12
C LEU A 275 -9.05 15.70 10.01
N ALA A 276 -9.43 14.53 9.47
CA ALA A 276 -10.13 13.48 10.19
C ALA A 276 -9.23 12.69 11.16
N GLY A 277 -7.91 12.83 11.02
CA GLY A 277 -6.96 12.02 11.77
C GLY A 277 -6.93 10.56 11.30
N PHE A 278 -6.51 9.66 12.18
CA PHE A 278 -6.49 8.23 11.87
C PHE A 278 -7.91 7.67 11.78
N VAL A 279 -8.21 7.03 10.69
CA VAL A 279 -9.47 6.28 10.48
C VAL A 279 -9.17 4.80 10.60
N SER A 280 -9.93 4.11 11.44
CA SER A 280 -9.78 2.67 11.63
C SER A 280 -10.10 1.92 10.34
N ASP A 281 -9.50 0.75 10.20
CA ASP A 281 -9.82 -0.11 9.04
C ASP A 281 -11.33 -0.42 8.98
N GLY A 282 -12.00 -0.60 10.12
CA GLY A 282 -13.46 -0.85 10.19
C GLY A 282 -14.30 0.28 9.63
N ASP A 283 -13.87 1.53 9.80
CA ASP A 283 -14.63 2.73 9.39
C ASP A 283 -14.28 3.16 7.95
N LEU A 284 -13.17 2.67 7.39
CA LEU A 284 -12.60 3.21 6.15
C LEU A 284 -13.53 3.11 4.94
N ALA A 285 -14.27 1.99 4.82
CA ALA A 285 -15.27 1.82 3.76
C ALA A 285 -16.36 2.90 3.82
N GLY A 286 -16.79 3.30 5.03
CA GLY A 286 -17.73 4.40 5.24
C GLY A 286 -17.18 5.74 4.72
N TYR A 287 -15.88 6.02 4.93
CA TYR A 287 -15.24 7.24 4.43
C TYR A 287 -15.23 7.29 2.90
N TYR A 288 -14.95 6.18 2.21
CA TYR A 288 -15.07 6.14 0.75
C TYR A 288 -16.53 6.36 0.30
N ASN A 289 -17.50 5.76 0.99
CA ASN A 289 -18.91 5.86 0.61
C ASN A 289 -19.55 7.23 0.87
N LEU A 290 -19.05 8.01 1.82
CA LEU A 290 -19.56 9.37 2.07
C LEU A 290 -19.03 10.41 1.10
N ALA A 291 -17.89 10.14 0.43
CA ALA A 291 -17.23 11.06 -0.49
C ALA A 291 -17.90 11.10 -1.88
N ASP A 292 -17.57 12.12 -2.65
CA ASP A 292 -17.96 12.25 -4.06
C ASP A 292 -16.79 11.99 -4.99
N LEU A 293 -15.56 12.28 -4.52
CA LEU A 293 -14.32 12.15 -5.26
C LEU A 293 -13.19 11.70 -4.32
N PHE A 294 -12.30 10.84 -4.82
CA PHE A 294 -11.05 10.51 -4.15
C PHE A 294 -9.87 11.20 -4.84
N VAL A 295 -8.96 11.78 -4.06
CA VAL A 295 -7.75 12.44 -4.60
C VAL A 295 -6.48 11.81 -4.06
N LEU A 296 -5.54 11.51 -4.97
CA LEU A 296 -4.25 10.90 -4.65
C LEU A 296 -3.10 11.77 -5.20
N PRO A 297 -2.60 12.76 -4.44
CA PRO A 297 -1.66 13.77 -4.91
C PRO A 297 -0.19 13.36 -4.72
N SER A 298 0.15 12.08 -4.87
CA SER A 298 1.50 11.53 -4.63
C SER A 298 2.57 12.24 -5.45
N LYS A 299 3.76 12.43 -4.88
CA LYS A 299 4.91 12.99 -5.57
C LYS A 299 5.83 11.93 -6.15
N SER A 300 5.97 10.79 -5.45
CA SER A 300 6.88 9.70 -5.84
C SER A 300 6.58 8.40 -5.09
N GLY A 301 7.24 7.31 -5.49
CA GLY A 301 7.34 6.07 -4.71
C GLY A 301 6.09 5.20 -4.69
N GLU A 302 5.13 5.44 -5.58
CA GLU A 302 3.94 4.59 -5.66
C GLU A 302 4.21 3.32 -6.46
N GLY A 303 3.94 2.16 -5.83
CA GLY A 303 3.97 0.88 -6.52
C GLY A 303 2.64 0.59 -7.21
N LEU A 304 1.61 0.30 -6.42
CA LEU A 304 0.20 0.20 -6.81
C LEU A 304 -0.64 0.62 -5.60
N PRO A 305 -1.32 1.79 -5.64
CA PRO A 305 -1.94 2.35 -4.45
C PRO A 305 -3.24 1.62 -4.09
N LEU A 306 -3.22 0.85 -3.00
CA LEU A 306 -4.41 0.14 -2.48
C LEU A 306 -5.58 1.09 -2.22
N VAL A 307 -5.31 2.29 -1.71
CA VAL A 307 -6.35 3.28 -1.39
C VAL A 307 -7.12 3.76 -2.62
N ALA A 308 -6.49 3.78 -3.81
CA ALA A 308 -7.19 4.07 -5.06
C ALA A 308 -8.10 2.89 -5.47
N LEU A 309 -7.62 1.65 -5.34
CA LEU A 309 -8.43 0.46 -5.59
C LEU A 309 -9.61 0.37 -4.61
N GLU A 310 -9.41 0.67 -3.33
CA GLU A 310 -10.45 0.72 -2.29
C GLU A 310 -11.52 1.77 -2.63
N ALA A 311 -11.11 2.98 -3.04
CA ALA A 311 -12.02 4.04 -3.47
C ALA A 311 -12.86 3.59 -4.69
N MET A 312 -12.19 3.09 -5.72
CA MET A 312 -12.84 2.65 -6.97
C MET A 312 -13.76 1.43 -6.74
N ALA A 313 -13.40 0.51 -5.84
CA ALA A 313 -14.25 -0.60 -5.44
C ALA A 313 -15.55 -0.13 -4.75
N CYS A 314 -15.51 1.03 -4.07
CA CYS A 314 -16.69 1.71 -3.53
C CYS A 314 -17.46 2.54 -4.60
N GLY A 315 -17.05 2.49 -5.87
CA GLY A 315 -17.65 3.28 -6.95
C GLY A 315 -17.29 4.77 -6.88
N LEU A 316 -16.18 5.12 -6.22
CA LEU A 316 -15.73 6.50 -6.06
C LEU A 316 -14.70 6.84 -7.14
N PRO A 317 -14.96 7.83 -8.04
CA PRO A 317 -14.00 8.29 -9.02
C PRO A 317 -12.71 8.81 -8.38
N VAL A 318 -11.59 8.71 -9.10
CA VAL A 318 -10.26 9.06 -8.60
C VAL A 318 -9.60 10.10 -9.49
N ILE A 319 -9.12 11.18 -8.88
CA ILE A 319 -8.16 12.09 -9.52
C ILE A 319 -6.81 11.85 -8.85
N ALA A 320 -5.78 11.57 -9.63
CA ALA A 320 -4.48 11.22 -9.09
C ALA A 320 -3.33 11.82 -9.89
N THR A 321 -2.19 11.96 -9.24
CA THR A 321 -0.95 12.30 -9.94
C THR A 321 -0.40 11.08 -10.68
N ASN A 322 0.13 11.28 -11.89
CA ASN A 322 0.69 10.20 -12.71
C ASN A 322 2.12 9.86 -12.25
N VAL A 323 2.23 9.07 -11.17
CA VAL A 323 3.51 8.61 -10.62
C VAL A 323 3.48 7.11 -10.35
N GLY A 324 4.59 6.42 -10.62
CA GLY A 324 4.73 4.98 -10.38
C GLY A 324 3.64 4.16 -11.06
N GLY A 325 3.05 3.21 -10.33
CA GLY A 325 1.98 2.33 -10.83
C GLY A 325 0.56 2.91 -10.78
N ILE A 326 0.39 4.21 -10.46
CA ILE A 326 -0.95 4.83 -10.42
C ILE A 326 -1.63 4.78 -11.80
N GLY A 327 -0.86 4.98 -12.87
CA GLY A 327 -1.39 4.92 -14.24
C GLY A 327 -1.85 3.53 -14.69
N GLU A 328 -1.55 2.47 -13.92
CA GLU A 328 -1.98 1.09 -14.20
C GLU A 328 -3.32 0.75 -13.55
N VAL A 329 -3.76 1.56 -12.60
CA VAL A 329 -5.13 1.55 -12.06
C VAL A 329 -6.03 2.31 -13.06
N PRO A 330 -7.31 1.93 -13.28
CA PRO A 330 -8.15 2.54 -14.30
C PRO A 330 -8.61 3.98 -13.96
N VAL A 331 -7.70 4.80 -13.43
CA VAL A 331 -7.96 6.20 -13.07
C VAL A 331 -8.31 7.05 -14.29
N ALA A 332 -7.59 6.87 -15.40
CA ALA A 332 -7.82 7.66 -16.61
C ALA A 332 -9.15 7.35 -17.31
N GLU A 333 -9.75 6.19 -17.03
CA GLU A 333 -11.03 5.78 -17.59
C GLU A 333 -12.23 6.44 -16.87
N PHE A 334 -12.10 6.67 -15.55
CA PHE A 334 -13.19 7.10 -14.67
C PHE A 334 -12.85 8.31 -13.79
N GLY A 335 -11.81 9.02 -14.13
CA GLY A 335 -11.31 10.16 -13.40
C GLY A 335 -10.27 10.92 -14.22
N LYS A 336 -9.23 11.43 -13.57
CA LYS A 336 -8.19 12.20 -14.28
C LYS A 336 -6.80 11.94 -13.69
N LEU A 337 -5.81 11.77 -14.57
CA LEU A 337 -4.40 11.79 -14.20
C LEU A 337 -3.81 13.18 -14.46
N VAL A 338 -3.10 13.71 -13.48
CA VAL A 338 -2.41 15.00 -13.57
C VAL A 338 -0.92 14.84 -13.29
N PRO A 339 -0.05 15.72 -13.77
CA PRO A 339 1.37 15.67 -13.39
C PRO A 339 1.57 15.90 -11.88
N PRO A 340 2.60 15.30 -11.27
CA PRO A 340 2.92 15.56 -9.86
C PRO A 340 3.37 17.02 -9.65
N ASN A 341 3.19 17.53 -8.41
CA ASN A 341 3.56 18.88 -8.00
C ASN A 341 2.91 20.02 -8.83
N GLN A 342 1.70 19.78 -9.34
CA GLN A 342 0.92 20.77 -10.11
C GLN A 342 -0.43 21.01 -9.42
N PRO A 343 -0.47 21.83 -8.34
CA PRO A 343 -1.69 22.07 -7.57
C PRO A 343 -2.79 22.77 -8.38
N GLU A 344 -2.43 23.58 -9.38
CA GLU A 344 -3.37 24.27 -10.28
C GLU A 344 -4.12 23.26 -11.15
N GLN A 345 -3.40 22.33 -11.78
CA GLN A 345 -4.01 21.29 -12.63
C GLN A 345 -4.85 20.31 -11.80
N LEU A 346 -4.42 20.02 -10.58
CA LEU A 346 -5.19 19.19 -9.64
C LEU A 346 -6.49 19.91 -9.24
N ALA A 347 -6.44 21.21 -8.97
CA ALA A 347 -7.62 22.01 -8.64
C ALA A 347 -8.59 22.13 -9.83
N GLU A 348 -8.08 22.34 -11.03
CA GLU A 348 -8.88 22.37 -12.27
C GLU A 348 -9.63 21.05 -12.46
N ALA A 349 -8.94 19.91 -12.34
CA ALA A 349 -9.55 18.59 -12.44
C ALA A 349 -10.67 18.37 -11.40
N ILE A 350 -10.48 18.84 -10.16
CA ILE A 350 -11.51 18.76 -9.10
C ILE A 350 -12.69 19.67 -9.41
N LEU A 351 -12.47 20.87 -9.95
CA LEU A 351 -13.52 21.82 -10.30
C LEU A 351 -14.35 21.31 -11.50
N GLU A 352 -13.71 20.72 -12.51
CA GLU A 352 -14.38 20.03 -13.62
C GLU A 352 -15.26 18.89 -13.11
N PHE A 353 -14.71 18.07 -12.22
CA PHE A 353 -15.45 16.99 -11.57
C PHE A 353 -16.70 17.50 -10.83
N ALA A 354 -16.56 18.59 -10.06
CA ALA A 354 -17.64 19.16 -9.27
C ALA A 354 -18.82 19.68 -10.12
N GLN A 355 -18.62 19.87 -11.43
CA GLN A 355 -19.65 20.32 -12.40
C GLN A 355 -20.23 19.17 -13.22
N SER A 356 -19.69 17.96 -13.11
CA SER A 356 -20.06 16.80 -13.92
C SER A 356 -20.86 15.79 -13.11
N ASP A 357 -21.71 14.99 -13.77
CA ASP A 357 -22.42 13.86 -13.16
C ASP A 357 -21.71 12.53 -13.51
N TYR A 358 -21.07 11.94 -12.52
CA TYR A 358 -20.39 10.65 -12.62
C TYR A 358 -21.24 9.48 -12.07
N SER A 359 -22.49 9.70 -11.75
CA SER A 359 -23.35 8.69 -11.10
C SER A 359 -23.54 7.44 -11.95
N SER A 360 -23.63 7.58 -13.27
CA SER A 360 -23.81 6.49 -14.23
C SER A 360 -22.59 5.58 -14.37
N GLN A 361 -21.38 6.06 -14.05
CA GLN A 361 -20.13 5.34 -14.27
C GLN A 361 -19.73 4.43 -13.07
N LYS A 362 -20.39 4.58 -11.93
CA LYS A 362 -20.00 3.89 -10.68
C LYS A 362 -19.96 2.37 -10.78
N SER A 363 -20.94 1.78 -11.45
CA SER A 363 -21.03 0.33 -11.62
C SER A 363 -19.92 -0.20 -12.53
N GLU A 364 -19.64 0.50 -13.62
CA GLU A 364 -18.60 0.14 -14.57
C GLU A 364 -17.21 0.30 -13.94
N LEU A 365 -16.99 1.41 -13.22
CA LEU A 365 -15.75 1.63 -12.44
C LEU A 365 -15.45 0.46 -11.51
N ARG A 366 -16.46 0.03 -10.73
CA ARG A 366 -16.31 -1.12 -9.83
C ARG A 366 -16.02 -2.41 -10.61
N ALA A 367 -16.77 -2.69 -11.67
CA ALA A 367 -16.59 -3.90 -12.48
C ALA A 367 -15.15 -3.99 -13.04
N ARG A 368 -14.57 -2.87 -13.47
CA ARG A 368 -13.19 -2.81 -13.97
C ARG A 368 -12.16 -3.15 -12.88
N VAL A 369 -12.42 -2.75 -11.63
CA VAL A 369 -11.57 -3.12 -10.49
C VAL A 369 -11.73 -4.61 -10.14
N GLU A 370 -12.95 -5.13 -10.13
CA GLU A 370 -13.24 -6.54 -9.85
C GLU A 370 -12.54 -7.48 -10.84
N GLU A 371 -12.53 -7.12 -12.11
CA GLU A 371 -11.93 -7.92 -13.19
C GLU A 371 -10.40 -8.09 -12.98
N ARG A 372 -9.68 -7.05 -12.54
CA ARG A 372 -8.21 -7.02 -12.60
C ARG A 372 -7.52 -7.05 -11.24
N PHE A 373 -8.20 -6.59 -10.18
CA PHE A 373 -7.58 -6.30 -8.89
C PHE A 373 -8.27 -7.00 -7.72
N SER A 374 -8.65 -8.28 -7.88
CA SER A 374 -9.16 -9.08 -6.77
C SER A 374 -8.01 -9.78 -6.02
N TRP A 375 -8.17 -9.97 -4.71
CA TRP A 375 -7.23 -10.77 -3.92
C TRP A 375 -7.24 -12.24 -4.35
N GLU A 376 -8.36 -12.74 -4.84
CA GLU A 376 -8.52 -14.11 -5.34
C GLU A 376 -7.61 -14.33 -6.55
N THR A 377 -7.61 -13.41 -7.52
CA THR A 377 -6.70 -13.44 -8.68
C THR A 377 -5.24 -13.30 -8.25
N ASN A 378 -4.94 -12.39 -7.32
CA ASN A 378 -3.59 -12.19 -6.79
C ASN A 378 -3.03 -13.48 -6.16
N VAL A 379 -3.80 -14.10 -5.26
CA VAL A 379 -3.37 -15.31 -4.54
C VAL A 379 -3.24 -16.49 -5.49
N LYS A 380 -4.13 -16.65 -6.47
CA LYS A 380 -4.02 -17.69 -7.50
C LYS A 380 -2.71 -17.57 -8.28
N GLN A 381 -2.36 -16.39 -8.76
CA GLN A 381 -1.09 -16.16 -9.46
C GLN A 381 0.13 -16.37 -8.55
N LEU A 382 0.00 -16.09 -7.26
CA LEU A 382 1.05 -16.35 -6.28
C LEU A 382 1.24 -17.87 -6.06
N GLN A 383 0.17 -18.63 -6.03
CA GLN A 383 0.19 -20.09 -5.94
C GLN A 383 0.89 -20.72 -7.16
N GLU A 384 0.60 -20.25 -8.37
CA GLU A 384 1.29 -20.68 -9.59
C GLU A 384 2.82 -20.54 -9.47
N ILE A 385 3.30 -19.40 -8.92
CA ILE A 385 4.74 -19.22 -8.66
C ILE A 385 5.27 -20.21 -7.63
N TYR A 386 4.53 -20.48 -6.58
CA TYR A 386 4.97 -21.42 -5.56
C TYR A 386 5.02 -22.85 -6.07
N GLU A 387 4.06 -23.24 -6.90
CA GLU A 387 3.99 -24.57 -7.53
C GLU A 387 5.12 -24.79 -8.54
N GLU A 388 5.57 -23.73 -9.25
CA GLU A 388 6.75 -23.79 -10.12
C GLU A 388 8.06 -24.07 -9.35
N LEU A 389 8.08 -23.88 -8.02
CA LEU A 389 9.29 -23.91 -7.19
C LEU A 389 9.38 -25.15 -6.27
N ILE A 390 8.30 -25.90 -6.10
CA ILE A 390 8.21 -27.11 -5.27
C ILE A 390 8.22 -28.36 -6.16
#